data_eaf8347838a259e159d1fe9e6a343989
#
_entry.id   eaf8347838a259e159d1fe9e6a343989
#
_cell.length_a   1.000
_cell.length_b   1.000
_cell.length_c   1.000
_cell.angle_alpha   90.00
_cell.angle_beta   90.00
_cell.angle_gamma   90.00
#
_symmetry.space_group_name_H-M   'P 1'
#
loop_
_entity.id
_entity.type
_entity.pdbx_description
1 polymer ?
#
loop_
_entity_poly.entity_id
_entity_poly.type
_entity_poly.pdbx_seq_one_letter_code
_entity_poly.pdbx_strand_id
1 'polypeptide(L)'
;DPPGSEGSTSTFRFDPENPVPTIGGNISSGQPVMVPGGFNQHESMEFFGSKIPYAPLSERSDIQSFETSPLPYNLEITGTVLVKLWI
;
A
#
# COMPACT_ATOMS: atom_id res chain seq x y z
N ASP A 1 12.05 -9.62 19.57
CA ASP A 1 11.57 -8.61 20.52
C ASP A 1 10.65 -7.62 19.84
N PRO A 2 9.63 -7.16 20.53
CA PRO A 2 8.82 -6.09 19.99
C PRO A 2 9.65 -4.82 19.78
N PRO A 3 9.20 -3.89 18.94
CA PRO A 3 9.84 -2.58 18.84
C PRO A 3 10.01 -1.98 20.22
N GLY A 4 11.06 -1.21 20.41
CA GLY A 4 11.45 -0.69 21.72
C GLY A 4 10.32 -0.08 22.53
N SER A 5 10.61 0.30 23.77
CA SER A 5 9.61 0.78 24.73
C SER A 5 8.77 1.95 24.24
N GLU A 6 9.24 2.67 23.22
CA GLU A 6 8.51 3.77 22.59
C GLU A 6 7.73 3.32 21.37
N GLY A 7 7.71 2.03 21.07
CA GLY A 7 6.96 1.48 19.97
C GLY A 7 5.47 1.75 20.13
N SER A 8 4.82 1.98 19.01
CA SER A 8 3.37 2.14 18.96
C SER A 8 2.74 0.90 18.37
N THR A 9 1.49 0.66 18.74
CA THR A 9 0.70 -0.44 18.20
C THR A 9 -0.40 0.14 17.34
N SER A 10 -0.52 -0.39 16.12
CA SER A 10 -1.63 -0.08 15.23
C SER A 10 -2.47 -1.34 15.05
N THR A 11 -3.77 -1.17 14.99
CA THR A 11 -4.69 -2.29 14.80
C THR A 11 -5.57 -2.03 13.59
N PHE A 12 -5.96 -3.10 12.93
CA PHE A 12 -6.92 -3.04 11.84
C PHE A 12 -7.81 -4.27 11.89
N ARG A 13 -8.96 -4.17 11.22
CA ARG A 13 -9.89 -5.30 11.15
C ARG A 13 -9.95 -5.80 9.72
N PHE A 14 -9.66 -7.07 9.55
CA PHE A 14 -9.84 -7.74 8.27
C PHE A 14 -11.31 -8.12 8.08
N ASP A 15 -11.88 -7.73 6.95
CA ASP A 15 -13.24 -8.08 6.58
C ASP A 15 -13.19 -8.95 5.32
N PRO A 16 -13.46 -10.25 5.43
CA PRO A 16 -13.41 -11.14 4.28
C PRO A 16 -14.49 -10.86 3.23
N GLU A 17 -15.53 -10.11 3.58
CA GLU A 17 -16.56 -9.70 2.62
C GLU A 17 -16.18 -8.44 1.86
N ASN A 18 -15.17 -7.71 2.33
CA ASN A 18 -14.68 -6.50 1.69
C ASN A 18 -13.15 -6.49 1.72
N PRO A 19 -12.49 -7.44 1.05
CA PRO A 19 -11.04 -7.53 1.07
C PRO A 19 -10.39 -6.38 0.30
N VAL A 20 -9.12 -6.11 0.62
CA VAL A 20 -8.34 -5.12 -0.11
C VAL A 20 -8.25 -5.53 -1.58
N PRO A 21 -8.62 -4.64 -2.51
CA PRO A 21 -8.53 -4.97 -3.93
C PRO A 21 -7.08 -4.98 -4.43
N THR A 22 -6.81 -5.79 -5.44
CA THR A 22 -5.55 -5.74 -6.18
C THR A 22 -5.72 -4.79 -7.35
N ILE A 23 -5.46 -3.52 -7.11
CA ILE A 23 -5.61 -2.48 -8.12
C ILE A 23 -4.59 -2.68 -9.24
N GLY A 24 -5.05 -2.61 -10.48
CA GLY A 24 -4.22 -2.86 -11.63
C GLY A 24 -4.02 -4.34 -11.94
N GLY A 25 -4.54 -5.24 -11.09
CA GLY A 25 -4.39 -6.68 -11.28
C GLY A 25 -2.98 -7.18 -11.01
N ASN A 26 -2.74 -8.43 -11.35
CA ASN A 26 -1.46 -9.09 -11.11
C ASN A 26 -0.92 -9.86 -12.32
N ILE A 27 -1.48 -9.64 -13.49
CA ILE A 27 -1.03 -10.27 -14.72
C ILE A 27 0.05 -9.41 -15.36
N SER A 28 1.26 -9.92 -15.44
CA SER A 28 2.42 -9.18 -15.93
C SER A 28 2.94 -9.64 -17.28
N SER A 29 2.35 -10.69 -17.87
CA SER A 29 2.79 -11.22 -19.16
C SER A 29 1.62 -11.45 -20.09
N GLY A 30 1.90 -11.65 -21.38
CA GLY A 30 0.88 -11.75 -22.40
C GLY A 30 0.26 -10.40 -22.65
N GLN A 31 -1.02 -10.26 -22.29
CA GLN A 31 -1.69 -8.94 -22.24
C GLN A 31 -1.68 -8.47 -20.78
N PRO A 32 -0.68 -7.71 -20.36
CA PRO A 32 -0.53 -7.37 -18.95
C PRO A 32 -1.63 -6.43 -18.48
N VAL A 33 -2.13 -6.73 -17.29
CA VAL A 33 -3.11 -5.88 -16.60
C VAL A 33 -2.42 -5.09 -15.49
N MET A 34 -1.36 -5.68 -14.92
CA MET A 34 -0.60 -5.04 -13.85
C MET A 34 0.14 -3.81 -14.38
N VAL A 35 0.02 -2.71 -13.65
CA VAL A 35 0.74 -1.48 -13.98
C VAL A 35 2.23 -1.67 -13.66
N PRO A 36 3.13 -1.51 -14.66
CA PRO A 36 4.55 -1.65 -14.39
C PRO A 36 5.13 -0.44 -13.67
N GLY A 37 6.17 -0.68 -12.86
CA GLY A 37 6.84 0.38 -12.12
C GLY A 37 6.06 0.85 -10.91
N GLY A 38 6.40 2.04 -10.44
CA GLY A 38 5.71 2.64 -9.32
C GLY A 38 4.37 3.27 -9.75
N PHE A 39 3.35 3.12 -8.93
CA PHE A 39 2.11 3.85 -9.16
C PHE A 39 1.44 4.18 -7.84
N ASN A 40 0.58 5.18 -7.86
CA ASN A 40 -0.15 5.59 -6.68
C ASN A 40 -1.18 4.53 -6.28
N GLN A 41 -1.25 4.24 -5.01
CA GLN A 41 -2.23 3.30 -4.45
C GLN A 41 -3.59 3.99 -4.34
N HIS A 42 -4.17 4.31 -5.48
CA HIS A 42 -5.40 5.08 -5.60
C HIS A 42 -6.28 4.41 -6.66
N GLU A 43 -7.48 4.05 -6.28
CA GLU A 43 -8.41 3.49 -7.24
C GLU A 43 -8.80 4.52 -8.30
N SER A 44 -8.97 4.05 -9.51
CA SER A 44 -9.36 4.90 -10.62
C SER A 44 -10.10 4.08 -11.66
N MET A 45 -10.90 4.73 -12.46
CA MET A 45 -11.65 4.09 -13.54
C MET A 45 -10.72 3.37 -14.53
N GLU A 46 -9.46 3.81 -14.61
CA GLU A 46 -8.48 3.25 -15.55
C GLU A 46 -7.84 1.96 -15.05
N PHE A 47 -7.96 1.67 -13.76
CA PHE A 47 -7.25 0.53 -13.17
C PHE A 47 -8.19 -0.62 -12.93
N PHE A 48 -7.77 -1.80 -13.39
CA PHE A 48 -8.49 -3.04 -13.14
C PHE A 48 -8.64 -3.25 -11.62
N GLY A 49 -9.81 -3.70 -11.22
CA GLY A 49 -10.09 -3.99 -9.82
C GLY A 49 -10.58 -2.80 -9.01
N SER A 50 -10.54 -1.60 -9.60
CA SER A 50 -11.04 -0.41 -8.92
C SER A 50 -12.55 -0.37 -8.85
N LYS A 51 -13.07 0.28 -7.80
CA LYS A 51 -14.51 0.45 -7.57
C LYS A 51 -14.79 1.88 -7.15
N ILE A 52 -15.96 2.36 -7.51
CA ILE A 52 -16.48 3.63 -7.01
C ILE A 52 -16.54 3.56 -5.47
N PRO A 53 -16.10 4.61 -4.76
CA PRO A 53 -15.82 5.99 -5.20
C PRO A 53 -14.39 6.29 -5.67
N TYR A 54 -13.55 5.29 -5.96
CA TYR A 54 -12.18 5.48 -6.43
C TYR A 54 -11.32 6.27 -5.44
N ALA A 55 -11.41 5.91 -4.17
CA ALA A 55 -10.65 6.57 -3.11
C ALA A 55 -9.24 6.01 -3.00
N PRO A 56 -8.30 6.75 -2.38
CA PRO A 56 -6.99 6.20 -2.05
C PRO A 56 -7.13 4.99 -1.14
N LEU A 57 -6.29 3.97 -1.35
CA LEU A 57 -6.32 2.78 -0.50
C LEU A 57 -6.00 3.10 0.96
N SER A 58 -5.23 4.17 1.21
CA SER A 58 -4.90 4.61 2.56
C SER A 58 -6.12 5.00 3.41
N GLU A 59 -7.26 5.27 2.77
CA GLU A 59 -8.50 5.59 3.49
C GLU A 59 -9.21 4.35 4.02
N ARG A 60 -8.81 3.15 3.59
CA ARG A 60 -9.43 1.92 4.08
C ARG A 60 -9.04 1.67 5.53
N SER A 61 -10.00 1.20 6.32
CA SER A 61 -9.75 0.88 7.73
C SER A 61 -8.87 -0.36 7.92
N ASP A 62 -8.71 -1.18 6.89
CA ASP A 62 -7.90 -2.39 6.93
C ASP A 62 -6.50 -2.18 6.33
N ILE A 63 -6.14 -0.97 5.97
CA ILE A 63 -4.81 -0.62 5.48
C ILE A 63 -4.14 0.33 6.46
N GLN A 64 -2.91 -0.04 6.84
CA GLN A 64 -2.07 0.80 7.69
C GLN A 64 -1.09 1.56 6.80
N SER A 65 -1.09 2.87 6.92
CA SER A 65 -0.24 3.75 6.13
C SER A 65 0.69 4.54 7.04
N PHE A 66 1.95 4.57 6.70
CA PHE A 66 2.97 5.28 7.47
C PHE A 66 3.76 6.16 6.52
N GLU A 67 3.85 7.43 6.84
CA GLU A 67 4.62 8.37 6.02
C GLU A 67 5.33 9.39 6.90
N THR A 68 6.42 9.93 6.40
CA THR A 68 7.11 11.03 7.07
C THR A 68 6.58 12.36 6.56
N SER A 69 6.87 13.42 7.29
CA SER A 69 6.72 14.76 6.74
C SER A 69 7.64 14.93 5.53
N PRO A 70 7.34 15.86 4.62
CA PRO A 70 8.23 16.12 3.51
C PRO A 70 9.65 16.34 3.98
N LEU A 71 10.59 15.68 3.31
CA LEU A 71 12.01 15.80 3.68
C LEU A 71 12.53 17.17 3.27
N PRO A 72 13.38 17.79 4.12
CA PRO A 72 13.94 19.11 3.82
C PRO A 72 15.09 19.07 2.80
N TYR A 73 15.46 17.89 2.33
CA TYR A 73 16.55 17.69 1.38
C TYR A 73 16.23 16.50 0.47
N ASN A 74 16.93 16.43 -0.65
CA ASN A 74 16.82 15.30 -1.54
C ASN A 74 17.46 14.07 -0.90
N LEU A 75 16.78 12.93 -1.03
CA LEU A 75 17.26 11.64 -0.52
C LEU A 75 17.30 10.64 -1.64
N GLU A 76 18.46 10.01 -1.83
CA GLU A 76 18.61 8.93 -2.79
C GLU A 76 18.62 7.60 -2.03
N ILE A 77 17.80 6.65 -2.47
CA ILE A 77 17.70 5.33 -1.87
C ILE A 77 18.04 4.29 -2.94
N THR A 78 19.02 3.45 -2.63
CA THR A 78 19.43 2.34 -3.50
C THR A 78 19.60 1.08 -2.65
N GLY A 79 19.40 -0.07 -3.26
CA GLY A 79 19.57 -1.37 -2.59
C GLY A 79 18.24 -2.01 -2.20
N THR A 80 18.34 -3.01 -1.35
CA THR A 80 17.19 -3.80 -0.92
C THR A 80 16.45 -3.10 0.23
N VAL A 81 15.15 -3.01 0.08
CA VAL A 81 14.28 -2.52 1.17
C VAL A 81 13.96 -3.68 2.10
N LEU A 82 14.19 -3.47 3.40
CA LEU A 82 13.87 -4.45 4.43
C LEU A 82 12.81 -3.89 5.37
N VAL A 83 11.79 -4.69 5.61
CA VAL A 83 10.72 -4.34 6.55
C VAL A 83 10.66 -5.41 7.64
N LYS A 84 10.69 -4.98 8.90
CA LYS A 84 10.50 -5.88 10.06
C LYS A 84 9.18 -5.52 10.74
N LEU A 85 8.30 -6.48 10.85
CA LEU A 85 7.00 -6.30 11.47
C LEU A 85 6.82 -7.30 12.60
N TRP A 86 6.18 -6.85 13.67
CA TRP A 86 5.75 -7.68 14.78
C TRP A 86 4.24 -7.81 14.70
N ILE A 87 3.77 -9.01 14.43
CA ILE A 87 2.35 -9.29 14.24
C ILE A 87 1.90 -10.47 15.11
#